data_c0239b380dbd236ea0908b16dbe441c5
#
_entry.id   c0239b380dbd236ea0908b16dbe441c5
#
_cell.length_a   1.000
_cell.length_b   1.000
_cell.length_c   1.000
_cell.angle_alpha   90.00
_cell.angle_beta   90.00
_cell.angle_gamma   90.00
#
_symmetry.space_group_name_H-M   'P 1'
#
loop_
_entity.id
_entity.type
_entity.pdbx_description
1 polymer ?
#
loop_
_entity_poly.entity_id
_entity_poly.type
_entity_poly.pdbx_seq_one_letter_code
_entity_poly.pdbx_strand_id
1 'polypeptide(L)'
;MSVEASRQDLPFVAPCRRIPASAPLRWIALGWRDFTAAPLPSMTYGLVIALLGMAITALAWRHGSNWMVLLLLPSFVFVAPVLAMGFYAISAELARGEKPTLRRCFMEERCRLGDAMVYSLVLLVVFLLWMRAGTGVHVFYPELGNPTFLDLAGYFAIGSAVGSVFALISFAASAFSLPMLLDRRTDGVTAALTSANAVLKNKPAMLVWICLILLAVIIGFATGFIGLAVTMPVIGHATWHAYKDTIDASAWPANC
;
A
#
# COMPACT_ATOMS: atom_id res chain seq x y z
N MET A 1 -22.02 9.31 -29.08
CA MET A 1 -21.86 10.68 -28.53
C MET A 1 -22.26 10.84 -27.06
N SER A 2 -22.55 9.77 -26.29
CA SER A 2 -23.12 9.87 -24.91
C SER A 2 -22.20 9.43 -23.77
N VAL A 3 -21.01 8.91 -24.05
CA VAL A 3 -20.09 8.42 -23.00
C VAL A 3 -19.02 9.45 -22.60
N GLU A 4 -18.64 10.36 -23.50
CA GLU A 4 -17.64 11.40 -23.21
C GLU A 4 -18.21 12.60 -22.43
N ALA A 5 -19.49 12.96 -22.65
CA ALA A 5 -20.16 14.03 -21.90
C ALA A 5 -20.29 13.75 -20.40
N SER A 6 -20.35 12.46 -20.00
CA SER A 6 -20.48 12.03 -18.60
C SER A 6 -19.19 12.15 -17.79
N ARG A 7 -18.02 12.27 -18.41
CA ARG A 7 -16.72 12.39 -17.69
C ARG A 7 -16.43 13.80 -17.19
N GLN A 8 -16.97 14.82 -17.85
CA GLN A 8 -16.71 16.23 -17.51
C GLN A 8 -17.48 16.71 -16.26
N ASP A 9 -18.53 15.98 -15.85
CA ASP A 9 -19.36 16.34 -14.71
C ASP A 9 -18.99 15.62 -13.40
N LEU A 10 -17.98 14.73 -13.41
CA LEU A 10 -17.57 14.02 -12.20
C LEU A 10 -16.69 14.91 -11.31
N PRO A 11 -16.93 14.93 -10.00
CA PRO A 11 -16.11 15.70 -9.07
C PRO A 11 -14.68 15.16 -9.05
N PHE A 12 -13.70 16.05 -8.85
CA PHE A 12 -12.27 15.71 -8.75
C PHE A 12 -11.96 14.79 -7.56
N VAL A 13 -12.84 14.71 -6.58
CA VAL A 13 -12.67 13.92 -5.36
C VAL A 13 -13.98 13.21 -5.06
N ALA A 14 -13.93 11.89 -4.88
CA ALA A 14 -15.10 11.13 -4.51
C ALA A 14 -15.57 11.48 -3.08
N PRO A 15 -16.90 11.46 -2.83
CA PRO A 15 -17.43 11.67 -1.50
C PRO A 15 -16.86 10.66 -0.50
N CYS A 16 -16.38 11.16 0.66
CA CYS A 16 -15.80 10.33 1.71
C CYS A 16 -16.72 10.34 2.93
N ARG A 17 -16.99 9.17 3.46
CA ARG A 17 -17.79 8.97 4.68
C ARG A 17 -16.92 9.21 5.92
N ARG A 18 -17.54 9.61 7.02
CA ARG A 18 -16.91 9.61 8.35
C ARG A 18 -17.11 8.25 8.99
N ILE A 19 -16.04 7.69 9.53
CA ILE A 19 -16.00 6.36 10.12
C ILE A 19 -15.52 6.43 11.57
N PRO A 20 -15.97 5.53 12.45
CA PRO A 20 -15.48 5.47 13.83
C PRO A 20 -14.04 4.96 13.88
N ALA A 21 -13.32 5.33 14.94
CA ALA A 21 -11.93 4.89 15.14
C ALA A 21 -11.77 3.36 15.26
N SER A 22 -12.84 2.64 15.60
CA SER A 22 -12.87 1.16 15.68
C SER A 22 -13.08 0.47 14.33
N ALA A 23 -13.41 1.20 13.25
CA ALA A 23 -13.66 0.61 11.93
C ALA A 23 -12.52 -0.30 11.42
N PRO A 24 -11.22 0.04 11.62
CA PRO A 24 -10.12 -0.81 11.18
C PRO A 24 -10.14 -2.23 11.77
N LEU A 25 -10.62 -2.42 12.99
CA LEU A 25 -10.76 -3.77 13.58
C LEU A 25 -11.77 -4.62 12.81
N ARG A 26 -12.87 -3.99 12.36
CA ARG A 26 -13.86 -4.65 11.50
C ARG A 26 -13.24 -5.01 10.14
N TRP A 27 -12.42 -4.13 9.56
CA TRP A 27 -11.77 -4.41 8.28
C TRP A 27 -10.83 -5.61 8.36
N ILE A 28 -10.05 -5.73 9.46
CA ILE A 28 -9.22 -6.92 9.71
C ILE A 28 -10.07 -8.19 9.80
N ALA A 29 -11.19 -8.15 10.53
CA ALA A 29 -12.09 -9.30 10.63
C ALA A 29 -12.68 -9.70 9.26
N LEU A 30 -13.06 -8.73 8.43
CA LEU A 30 -13.53 -8.97 7.06
C LEU A 30 -12.40 -9.47 6.16
N GLY A 31 -11.21 -8.91 6.28
CA GLY A 31 -10.02 -9.37 5.55
C GLY A 31 -9.64 -10.81 5.89
N TRP A 32 -9.73 -11.19 7.17
CA TRP A 32 -9.53 -12.57 7.61
C TRP A 32 -10.59 -13.51 7.03
N ARG A 33 -11.85 -13.08 6.99
CA ARG A 33 -12.94 -13.84 6.38
C ARG A 33 -12.68 -14.09 4.89
N ASP A 34 -12.26 -13.07 4.14
CA ASP A 34 -11.94 -13.20 2.72
C ASP A 34 -10.73 -14.11 2.50
N PHE A 35 -9.69 -13.98 3.33
CA PHE A 35 -8.55 -14.90 3.32
C PHE A 35 -8.95 -16.35 3.51
N THR A 36 -9.85 -16.64 4.47
CA THR A 36 -10.34 -17.99 4.73
C THR A 36 -11.33 -18.51 3.67
N ALA A 37 -12.04 -17.61 2.98
CA ALA A 37 -12.93 -17.95 1.88
C ALA A 37 -12.18 -18.29 0.58
N ALA A 38 -11.00 -17.69 0.37
CA ALA A 38 -10.17 -17.93 -0.81
C ALA A 38 -8.69 -18.17 -0.42
N PRO A 39 -8.38 -19.24 0.32
CA PRO A 39 -7.05 -19.42 0.90
C PRO A 39 -5.97 -19.66 -0.16
N LEU A 40 -6.26 -20.42 -1.20
CA LEU A 40 -5.27 -20.76 -2.23
C LEU A 40 -4.78 -19.54 -3.01
N PRO A 41 -5.63 -18.71 -3.64
CA PRO A 41 -5.16 -17.52 -4.32
C PRO A 41 -4.52 -16.53 -3.36
N SER A 42 -5.07 -16.30 -2.17
CA SER A 42 -4.51 -15.38 -1.17
C SER A 42 -3.11 -15.80 -0.72
N MET A 43 -2.92 -17.08 -0.39
CA MET A 43 -1.61 -17.63 -0.01
C MET A 43 -0.59 -17.56 -1.15
N THR A 44 -1.02 -17.73 -2.41
CA THR A 44 -0.11 -17.66 -3.55
C THR A 44 0.50 -16.25 -3.66
N TYR A 45 -0.31 -15.20 -3.63
CA TYR A 45 0.18 -13.81 -3.63
C TYR A 45 1.02 -13.50 -2.38
N GLY A 46 0.56 -13.94 -1.20
CA GLY A 46 1.29 -13.76 0.06
C GLY A 46 2.65 -14.45 0.06
N LEU A 47 2.74 -15.67 -0.49
CA LEU A 47 3.99 -16.41 -0.62
C LEU A 47 4.96 -15.72 -1.59
N VAL A 48 4.47 -15.19 -2.70
CA VAL A 48 5.30 -14.39 -3.63
C VAL A 48 5.92 -13.20 -2.91
N ILE A 49 5.15 -12.46 -2.10
CA ILE A 49 5.66 -11.33 -1.30
C ILE A 49 6.71 -11.81 -0.29
N ALA A 50 6.44 -12.90 0.44
CA ALA A 50 7.37 -13.46 1.41
C ALA A 50 8.69 -13.90 0.75
N LEU A 51 8.61 -14.61 -0.37
CA LEU A 51 9.78 -15.08 -1.12
C LEU A 51 10.60 -13.92 -1.70
N LEU A 52 9.94 -12.88 -2.22
CA LEU A 52 10.62 -11.67 -2.67
C LEU A 52 11.35 -10.97 -1.52
N GLY A 53 10.70 -10.82 -0.37
CA GLY A 53 11.31 -10.24 0.85
C GLY A 53 12.53 -11.04 1.31
N MET A 54 12.42 -12.37 1.37
CA MET A 54 13.54 -13.26 1.70
C MET A 54 14.67 -13.17 0.68
N ALA A 55 14.35 -13.17 -0.61
CA ALA A 55 15.35 -13.08 -1.69
C ALA A 55 16.12 -11.74 -1.62
N ILE A 56 15.41 -10.62 -1.45
CA ILE A 56 16.03 -9.28 -1.32
C ILE A 56 16.97 -9.26 -0.11
N THR A 57 16.51 -9.77 1.03
CA THR A 57 17.31 -9.80 2.27
C THR A 57 18.53 -10.71 2.13
N ALA A 58 18.36 -11.90 1.56
CA ALA A 58 19.44 -12.86 1.35
C ALA A 58 20.50 -12.30 0.39
N LEU A 59 20.08 -11.65 -0.69
CA LEU A 59 20.99 -11.01 -1.64
C LEU A 59 21.74 -9.85 -0.99
N ALA A 60 21.06 -8.99 -0.25
CA ALA A 60 21.68 -7.88 0.48
C ALA A 60 22.71 -8.39 1.51
N TRP A 61 22.37 -9.44 2.26
CA TRP A 61 23.27 -10.06 3.24
C TRP A 61 24.49 -10.71 2.61
N ARG A 62 24.30 -11.45 1.50
CA ARG A 62 25.35 -12.24 0.87
C ARG A 62 26.39 -11.40 0.15
N HIS A 63 25.99 -10.28 -0.39
CA HIS A 63 26.87 -9.44 -1.21
C HIS A 63 27.41 -8.21 -0.48
N GLY A 64 26.85 -7.86 0.70
CA GLY A 64 27.34 -6.76 1.56
C GLY A 64 27.44 -5.39 0.85
N SER A 65 26.85 -5.28 -0.34
CA SER A 65 27.00 -4.14 -1.21
C SER A 65 25.81 -3.18 -1.05
N ASN A 66 26.09 -1.97 -0.63
CA ASN A 66 25.11 -0.89 -0.58
C ASN A 66 24.40 -0.66 -1.93
N TRP A 67 25.11 -0.92 -3.05
CA TRP A 67 24.56 -0.81 -4.39
C TRP A 67 23.40 -1.77 -4.65
N MET A 68 23.47 -2.97 -4.10
CA MET A 68 22.40 -3.96 -4.26
C MET A 68 21.13 -3.57 -3.50
N VAL A 69 21.26 -3.02 -2.30
CA VAL A 69 20.13 -2.48 -1.53
C VAL A 69 19.50 -1.31 -2.28
N LEU A 70 20.33 -0.41 -2.83
CA LEU A 70 19.87 0.73 -3.63
C LEU A 70 19.13 0.32 -4.92
N LEU A 71 19.44 -0.85 -5.48
CA LEU A 71 18.78 -1.37 -6.68
C LEU A 71 17.49 -2.14 -6.35
N LEU A 72 17.53 -2.98 -5.32
CA LEU A 72 16.44 -3.91 -5.00
C LEU A 72 15.27 -3.21 -4.28
N LEU A 73 15.55 -2.26 -3.40
CA LEU A 73 14.51 -1.56 -2.65
C LEU A 73 13.57 -0.72 -3.53
N PRO A 74 14.06 0.12 -4.48
CA PRO A 74 13.21 0.80 -5.44
C PRO A 74 12.41 -0.17 -6.31
N SER A 75 13.02 -1.28 -6.73
CA SER A 75 12.33 -2.29 -7.53
C SER A 75 11.16 -2.90 -6.77
N PHE A 76 11.32 -3.18 -5.47
CA PHE A 76 10.23 -3.67 -4.62
C PHE A 76 9.11 -2.62 -4.47
N VAL A 77 9.44 -1.36 -4.23
CA VAL A 77 8.46 -0.26 -4.13
C VAL A 77 7.65 -0.12 -5.42
N PHE A 78 8.26 -0.36 -6.58
CA PHE A 78 7.57 -0.33 -7.87
C PHE A 78 6.63 -1.53 -8.07
N VAL A 79 7.01 -2.73 -7.63
CA VAL A 79 6.26 -3.97 -7.84
C VAL A 79 5.16 -4.18 -6.76
N ALA A 80 5.38 -3.71 -5.53
CA ALA A 80 4.46 -3.95 -4.42
C ALA A 80 3.01 -3.51 -4.68
N PRO A 81 2.72 -2.34 -5.31
CA PRO A 81 1.36 -1.96 -5.65
C PRO A 81 0.65 -2.92 -6.59
N VAL A 82 1.39 -3.48 -7.57
CA VAL A 82 0.85 -4.46 -8.52
C VAL A 82 0.45 -5.74 -7.78
N LEU A 83 1.31 -6.23 -6.88
CA LEU A 83 1.00 -7.41 -6.06
C LEU A 83 -0.20 -7.17 -5.12
N ALA A 84 -0.34 -5.95 -4.60
CA ALA A 84 -1.47 -5.59 -3.74
C ALA A 84 -2.81 -5.66 -4.48
N MET A 85 -2.84 -5.35 -5.78
CA MET A 85 -4.06 -5.42 -6.59
C MET A 85 -4.64 -6.84 -6.64
N GLY A 86 -3.82 -7.88 -6.56
CA GLY A 86 -4.29 -9.27 -6.49
C GLY A 86 -5.21 -9.54 -5.30
N PHE A 87 -4.89 -8.99 -4.13
CA PHE A 87 -5.76 -9.14 -2.96
C PHE A 87 -7.08 -8.38 -3.13
N TYR A 88 -7.04 -7.20 -3.76
CA TYR A 88 -8.25 -6.41 -4.02
C TYR A 88 -9.15 -7.11 -5.05
N ALA A 89 -8.58 -7.70 -6.10
CA ALA A 89 -9.31 -8.48 -7.09
C ALA A 89 -10.02 -9.70 -6.45
N ILE A 90 -9.32 -10.44 -5.58
CA ILE A 90 -9.91 -11.56 -4.82
C ILE A 90 -11.11 -11.08 -3.99
N SER A 91 -10.96 -9.99 -3.21
CA SER A 91 -12.05 -9.46 -2.40
C SER A 91 -13.20 -8.91 -3.24
N ALA A 92 -12.90 -8.32 -4.40
CA ALA A 92 -13.92 -7.85 -5.34
C ALA A 92 -14.74 -9.02 -5.92
N GLU A 93 -14.12 -10.14 -6.32
CA GLU A 93 -14.82 -11.35 -6.78
C GLU A 93 -15.69 -11.95 -5.65
N LEU A 94 -15.15 -12.06 -4.43
CA LEU A 94 -15.91 -12.54 -3.26
C LEU A 94 -17.12 -11.65 -2.96
N ALA A 95 -16.97 -10.31 -3.09
CA ALA A 95 -18.07 -9.37 -2.89
C ALA A 95 -19.18 -9.52 -3.94
N ARG A 96 -18.87 -10.01 -5.15
CA ARG A 96 -19.83 -10.36 -6.20
C ARG A 96 -20.45 -11.76 -6.03
N GLY A 97 -20.04 -12.51 -5.00
CA GLY A 97 -20.47 -13.90 -4.78
C GLY A 97 -19.81 -14.92 -5.71
N GLU A 98 -18.75 -14.53 -6.39
CA GLU A 98 -17.99 -15.40 -7.29
C GLU A 98 -16.89 -16.15 -6.54
N LYS A 99 -16.42 -17.27 -7.12
CA LYS A 99 -15.27 -18.01 -6.56
C LYS A 99 -13.98 -17.47 -7.18
N PRO A 100 -13.09 -16.83 -6.38
CA PRO A 100 -11.83 -16.31 -6.88
C PRO A 100 -10.95 -17.42 -7.43
N THR A 101 -10.44 -17.20 -8.64
CA THR A 101 -9.43 -18.06 -9.25
C THR A 101 -8.24 -17.23 -9.66
N LEU A 102 -7.02 -17.75 -9.51
CA LEU A 102 -5.79 -17.05 -9.88
C LEU A 102 -5.83 -16.47 -11.29
N ARG A 103 -6.42 -17.23 -12.24
CA ARG A 103 -6.55 -16.80 -13.63
C ARG A 103 -7.45 -15.55 -13.77
N ARG A 104 -8.59 -15.54 -13.10
CA ARG A 104 -9.56 -14.41 -13.16
C ARG A 104 -8.97 -13.18 -12.49
N CYS A 105 -8.44 -13.33 -11.27
CA CYS A 105 -7.80 -12.23 -10.56
C CYS A 105 -6.69 -11.60 -11.41
N PHE A 106 -5.84 -12.41 -12.04
CA PHE A 106 -4.79 -11.93 -12.94
C PHE A 106 -5.35 -11.24 -14.20
N MET A 107 -6.48 -11.69 -14.74
CA MET A 107 -7.11 -11.04 -15.89
C MET A 107 -7.72 -9.67 -15.52
N GLU A 108 -8.35 -9.55 -14.35
CA GLU A 108 -8.85 -8.28 -13.84
C GLU A 108 -7.70 -7.28 -13.58
N GLU A 109 -6.60 -7.75 -13.00
CA GLU A 109 -5.39 -6.93 -12.83
C GLU A 109 -4.84 -6.43 -14.16
N ARG A 110 -4.78 -7.28 -15.19
CA ARG A 110 -4.26 -6.88 -16.51
C ARG A 110 -5.03 -5.74 -17.13
N CYS A 111 -6.33 -5.64 -16.92
CA CYS A 111 -7.15 -4.53 -17.44
C CYS A 111 -6.70 -3.18 -16.87
N ARG A 112 -6.05 -3.16 -15.70
CA ARG A 112 -5.60 -1.95 -14.98
C ARG A 112 -4.11 -1.87 -14.71
N LEU A 113 -3.35 -2.81 -15.27
CA LEU A 113 -1.91 -2.86 -15.07
C LEU A 113 -1.24 -1.53 -15.48
N GLY A 114 -1.70 -0.91 -16.57
CA GLY A 114 -1.19 0.39 -17.02
C GLY A 114 -1.39 1.49 -15.98
N ASP A 115 -2.59 1.64 -15.45
CA ASP A 115 -2.90 2.64 -14.42
C ASP A 115 -2.14 2.36 -13.11
N ALA A 116 -2.04 1.08 -12.71
CA ALA A 116 -1.26 0.66 -11.55
C ALA A 116 0.24 0.91 -11.73
N MET A 117 0.79 0.69 -12.91
CA MET A 117 2.20 0.96 -13.21
C MET A 117 2.50 2.46 -13.21
N VAL A 118 1.63 3.29 -13.80
CA VAL A 118 1.77 4.76 -13.73
C VAL A 118 1.73 5.22 -12.27
N TYR A 119 0.81 4.70 -11.48
CA TYR A 119 0.72 5.00 -10.06
C TYR A 119 1.97 4.54 -9.29
N SER A 120 2.46 3.34 -9.56
CA SER A 120 3.69 2.81 -8.99
C SER A 120 4.91 3.67 -9.34
N LEU A 121 4.95 4.22 -10.56
CA LEU A 121 6.01 5.15 -10.97
C LEU A 121 5.97 6.44 -10.15
N VAL A 122 4.78 6.98 -9.84
CA VAL A 122 4.64 8.15 -8.97
C VAL A 122 5.15 7.83 -7.56
N LEU A 123 4.79 6.68 -7.00
CA LEU A 123 5.31 6.24 -5.69
C LEU A 123 6.83 6.05 -5.71
N LEU A 124 7.37 5.53 -6.81
CA LEU A 124 8.82 5.39 -6.98
C LEU A 124 9.52 6.76 -6.97
N VAL A 125 8.95 7.77 -7.64
CA VAL A 125 9.49 9.14 -7.62
C VAL A 125 9.48 9.70 -6.19
N VAL A 126 8.38 9.55 -5.44
CA VAL A 126 8.30 9.96 -4.04
C VAL A 126 9.35 9.25 -3.19
N PHE A 127 9.54 7.95 -3.41
CA PHE A 127 10.56 7.17 -2.73
C PHE A 127 11.99 7.67 -3.04
N LEU A 128 12.30 7.98 -4.31
CA LEU A 128 13.60 8.53 -4.71
C LEU A 128 13.85 9.92 -4.10
N LEU A 129 12.82 10.75 -4.02
CA LEU A 129 12.90 12.04 -3.32
C LEU A 129 13.16 11.86 -1.82
N TRP A 130 12.51 10.88 -1.19
CA TRP A 130 12.80 10.53 0.19
C TRP A 130 14.23 10.04 0.38
N MET A 131 14.74 9.17 -0.49
CA MET A 131 16.14 8.74 -0.46
C MET A 131 17.08 9.93 -0.59
N ARG A 132 16.79 10.86 -1.49
CA ARG A 132 17.59 12.06 -1.67
C ARG A 132 17.56 12.98 -0.43
N ALA A 133 16.39 13.12 0.21
CA ALA A 133 16.27 13.85 1.47
C ALA A 133 17.06 13.15 2.59
N GLY A 134 17.05 11.83 2.66
CA GLY A 134 17.84 11.03 3.61
C GLY A 134 19.34 11.28 3.49
N THR A 135 19.88 11.43 2.26
CA THR A 135 21.30 11.82 2.09
C THR A 135 21.59 13.23 2.61
N GLY A 136 20.60 14.14 2.55
CA GLY A 136 20.71 15.46 3.17
C GLY A 136 20.77 15.41 4.70
N VAL A 137 19.99 14.52 5.30
CA VAL A 137 20.02 14.29 6.77
C VAL A 137 21.39 13.78 7.24
N HIS A 138 22.12 13.07 6.38
CA HIS A 138 23.45 12.57 6.71
C HIS A 138 24.47 13.67 7.07
N VAL A 139 24.24 14.90 6.61
CA VAL A 139 25.03 16.08 7.00
C VAL A 139 24.97 16.33 8.53
N PHE A 140 23.91 15.89 9.19
CA PHE A 140 23.75 15.99 10.65
C PHE A 140 24.35 14.80 11.40
N TYR A 141 24.95 13.84 10.68
CA TYR A 141 25.63 12.75 11.34
C TYR A 141 26.91 13.25 12.05
N PRO A 142 27.11 12.91 13.32
CA PRO A 142 28.29 13.37 14.04
C PRO A 142 29.56 12.77 13.45
N GLU A 143 30.45 13.60 12.94
CA GLU A 143 31.76 13.20 12.38
C GLU A 143 32.78 12.76 13.46
N LEU A 144 32.38 12.80 14.71
CA LEU A 144 33.23 12.43 15.85
C LEU A 144 33.44 10.90 15.89
N GLY A 145 34.67 10.47 16.03
CA GLY A 145 35.06 9.08 16.01
C GLY A 145 34.39 8.16 17.05
N ASN A 146 33.74 8.73 18.08
CA ASN A 146 32.92 8.03 19.06
C ASN A 146 31.70 8.88 19.41
N PRO A 147 30.62 8.82 18.62
CA PRO A 147 29.40 9.59 18.88
C PRO A 147 28.76 9.13 20.22
N THR A 148 28.30 10.08 21.01
CA THR A 148 27.53 9.81 22.22
C THR A 148 26.13 9.30 21.86
N PHE A 149 25.45 8.65 22.82
CA PHE A 149 24.05 8.25 22.65
C PHE A 149 23.15 9.46 22.27
N LEU A 150 23.43 10.64 22.81
CA LEU A 150 22.65 11.85 22.57
C LEU A 150 22.83 12.35 21.12
N ASP A 151 24.05 12.28 20.58
CA ASP A 151 24.36 12.65 19.19
C ASP A 151 23.62 11.73 18.21
N LEU A 152 23.65 10.42 18.46
CA LEU A 152 22.93 9.43 17.67
C LEU A 152 21.39 9.60 17.79
N ALA A 153 20.89 9.88 18.99
CA ALA A 153 19.47 10.12 19.21
C ALA A 153 18.98 11.35 18.44
N GLY A 154 19.77 12.44 18.42
CA GLY A 154 19.48 13.63 17.62
C GLY A 154 19.42 13.33 16.12
N TYR A 155 20.42 12.62 15.60
CA TYR A 155 20.45 12.19 14.20
C TYR A 155 19.23 11.34 13.81
N PHE A 156 18.93 10.30 14.60
CA PHE A 156 17.78 9.45 14.36
C PHE A 156 16.44 10.18 14.51
N ALA A 157 16.34 11.14 15.42
CA ALA A 157 15.14 11.96 15.58
C ALA A 157 14.87 12.82 14.32
N ILE A 158 15.89 13.49 13.79
CA ILE A 158 15.78 14.29 12.55
C ILE A 158 15.43 13.37 11.36
N GLY A 159 16.14 12.26 11.21
CA GLY A 159 15.89 11.29 10.13
C GLY A 159 14.48 10.70 10.20
N SER A 160 14.01 10.35 11.41
CA SER A 160 12.65 9.85 11.62
C SER A 160 11.59 10.91 11.34
N ALA A 161 11.82 12.16 11.74
CA ALA A 161 10.90 13.26 11.45
C ALA A 161 10.75 13.48 9.94
N VAL A 162 11.85 13.56 9.20
CA VAL A 162 11.84 13.69 7.74
C VAL A 162 11.18 12.48 7.10
N GLY A 163 11.57 11.27 7.49
CA GLY A 163 10.99 10.04 6.97
C GLY A 163 9.48 9.93 7.22
N SER A 164 9.02 10.36 8.39
CA SER A 164 7.59 10.36 8.74
C SER A 164 6.76 11.26 7.84
N VAL A 165 7.28 12.42 7.43
CA VAL A 165 6.57 13.31 6.49
C VAL A 165 6.33 12.61 5.15
N PHE A 166 7.39 12.01 4.56
CA PHE A 166 7.25 11.27 3.30
C PHE A 166 6.35 10.04 3.45
N ALA A 167 6.47 9.31 4.56
CA ALA A 167 5.62 8.15 4.84
C ALA A 167 4.14 8.53 4.95
N LEU A 168 3.82 9.63 5.64
CA LEU A 168 2.44 10.11 5.79
C LEU A 168 1.86 10.61 4.46
N ILE A 169 2.64 11.32 3.64
CA ILE A 169 2.22 11.76 2.30
C ILE A 169 1.95 10.54 1.42
N SER A 170 2.89 9.59 1.38
CA SER A 170 2.75 8.36 0.60
C SER A 170 1.55 7.53 1.07
N PHE A 171 1.37 7.37 2.38
CA PHE A 171 0.23 6.67 2.95
C PHE A 171 -1.08 7.36 2.58
N ALA A 172 -1.19 8.67 2.77
CA ALA A 172 -2.41 9.41 2.45
C ALA A 172 -2.78 9.29 0.97
N ALA A 173 -1.79 9.38 0.07
CA ALA A 173 -2.02 9.24 -1.36
C ALA A 173 -2.36 7.79 -1.77
N SER A 174 -1.85 6.76 -1.06
CA SER A 174 -1.91 5.37 -1.51
C SER A 174 -2.92 4.49 -0.78
N ALA A 175 -3.39 4.88 0.40
CA ALA A 175 -4.21 4.02 1.27
C ALA A 175 -5.44 3.42 0.55
N PHE A 176 -6.08 4.17 -0.33
CA PHE A 176 -7.30 3.77 -1.03
C PHE A 176 -7.24 3.94 -2.56
N SER A 177 -6.14 4.44 -3.11
CA SER A 177 -6.05 4.73 -4.54
C SER A 177 -6.10 3.48 -5.39
N LEU A 178 -5.31 2.47 -5.05
CA LEU A 178 -5.25 1.22 -5.84
C LEU A 178 -6.57 0.44 -5.83
N PRO A 179 -7.24 0.22 -4.68
CA PRO A 179 -8.56 -0.42 -4.69
C PRO A 179 -9.60 0.42 -5.46
N MET A 180 -9.52 1.77 -5.43
CA MET A 180 -10.40 2.62 -6.24
C MET A 180 -10.11 2.49 -7.74
N LEU A 181 -8.84 2.44 -8.14
CA LEU A 181 -8.42 2.22 -9.54
C LEU A 181 -8.87 0.85 -10.05
N LEU A 182 -8.87 -0.17 -9.22
CA LEU A 182 -9.38 -1.50 -9.58
C LEU A 182 -10.91 -1.50 -9.73
N ASP A 183 -11.62 -0.88 -8.79
CA ASP A 183 -13.09 -0.90 -8.72
C ASP A 183 -13.76 -0.01 -9.77
N ARG A 184 -13.15 1.13 -10.11
CA ARG A 184 -13.79 2.20 -10.88
C ARG A 184 -12.92 2.72 -12.02
N ARG A 185 -13.59 3.19 -13.08
CA ARG A 185 -12.92 3.88 -14.18
C ARG A 185 -12.58 5.31 -13.78
N THR A 186 -11.46 5.47 -13.11
CA THR A 186 -10.93 6.75 -12.66
C THR A 186 -9.44 6.87 -13.02
N ASP A 187 -8.91 8.06 -12.97
CA ASP A 187 -7.48 8.30 -13.15
C ASP A 187 -6.73 8.29 -11.81
N GLY A 188 -5.40 8.13 -11.88
CA GLY A 188 -4.55 8.03 -10.69
C GLY A 188 -4.54 9.28 -9.83
N VAL A 189 -4.73 10.48 -10.43
CA VAL A 189 -4.74 11.74 -9.68
C VAL A 189 -6.02 11.87 -8.86
N THR A 190 -7.17 11.62 -9.48
CA THR A 190 -8.48 11.58 -8.79
C THR A 190 -8.47 10.54 -7.66
N ALA A 191 -7.91 9.35 -7.90
CA ALA A 191 -7.80 8.30 -6.88
C ALA A 191 -6.90 8.75 -5.72
N ALA A 192 -5.73 9.35 -6.00
CA ALA A 192 -4.80 9.82 -4.97
C ALA A 192 -5.38 10.97 -4.14
N LEU A 193 -6.02 11.95 -4.77
CA LEU A 193 -6.66 13.06 -4.07
C LEU A 193 -7.84 12.58 -3.21
N THR A 194 -8.62 11.63 -3.73
CA THR A 194 -9.72 11.00 -2.97
C THR A 194 -9.19 10.24 -1.76
N SER A 195 -8.12 9.46 -1.92
CA SER A 195 -7.46 8.74 -0.83
C SER A 195 -6.96 9.72 0.23
N ALA A 196 -6.24 10.76 -0.16
CA ALA A 196 -5.75 11.78 0.77
C ALA A 196 -6.87 12.47 1.54
N ASN A 197 -7.97 12.84 0.85
CA ASN A 197 -9.15 13.42 1.49
C ASN A 197 -9.80 12.46 2.50
N ALA A 198 -9.93 11.17 2.15
CA ALA A 198 -10.49 10.14 3.03
C ALA A 198 -9.65 9.96 4.29
N VAL A 199 -8.32 9.92 4.15
CA VAL A 199 -7.37 9.82 5.28
C VAL A 199 -7.46 11.06 6.18
N LEU A 200 -7.40 12.27 5.60
CA LEU A 200 -7.47 13.52 6.36
C LEU A 200 -8.80 13.70 7.10
N LYS A 201 -9.90 13.21 6.51
CA LYS A 201 -11.23 13.28 7.11
C LYS A 201 -11.42 12.30 8.28
N ASN A 202 -10.65 11.20 8.31
CA ASN A 202 -10.79 10.08 9.24
C ASN A 202 -9.51 9.80 10.05
N LYS A 203 -8.77 10.83 10.46
CA LYS A 203 -7.46 10.71 11.14
C LYS A 203 -7.41 9.69 12.27
N PRO A 204 -8.38 9.62 13.23
CA PRO A 204 -8.32 8.63 14.31
C PRO A 204 -8.40 7.19 13.81
N ALA A 205 -9.29 6.90 12.87
CA ALA A 205 -9.39 5.57 12.28
C ALA A 205 -8.13 5.21 11.48
N MET A 206 -7.56 6.17 10.74
CA MET A 206 -6.34 5.96 9.97
C MET A 206 -5.12 5.75 10.85
N LEU A 207 -5.05 6.38 12.01
CA LEU A 207 -3.98 6.12 12.99
C LEU A 207 -4.05 4.66 13.48
N VAL A 208 -5.24 4.18 13.86
CA VAL A 208 -5.42 2.77 14.23
C VAL A 208 -5.06 1.85 13.08
N TRP A 209 -5.43 2.22 11.84
CA TRP A 209 -5.11 1.45 10.64
C TRP A 209 -3.61 1.33 10.40
N ILE A 210 -2.87 2.43 10.50
CA ILE A 210 -1.41 2.44 10.40
C ILE A 210 -0.79 1.52 11.47
N CYS A 211 -1.25 1.60 12.73
CA CYS A 211 -0.75 0.75 13.80
C CYS A 211 -0.99 -0.75 13.50
N LEU A 212 -2.14 -1.12 12.95
CA LEU A 212 -2.44 -2.50 12.56
C LEU A 212 -1.57 -2.98 11.40
N ILE A 213 -1.33 -2.14 10.39
CA ILE A 213 -0.40 -2.45 9.29
C ILE A 213 1.01 -2.66 9.84
N LEU A 214 1.50 -1.76 10.68
CA LEU A 214 2.83 -1.88 11.29
C LEU A 214 2.95 -3.14 12.11
N LEU A 215 1.94 -3.48 12.92
CA LEU A 215 1.92 -4.72 13.69
C LEU A 215 1.98 -5.95 12.78
N ALA A 216 1.22 -5.98 11.70
CA ALA A 216 1.22 -7.07 10.73
C ALA A 216 2.60 -7.23 10.05
N VAL A 217 3.26 -6.12 9.72
CA VAL A 217 4.61 -6.11 9.15
C VAL A 217 5.64 -6.61 10.16
N ILE A 218 5.56 -6.13 11.42
CA ILE A 218 6.46 -6.58 12.50
C ILE A 218 6.33 -8.08 12.73
N ILE A 219 5.11 -8.61 12.81
CA ILE A 219 4.87 -10.07 12.93
C ILE A 219 5.47 -10.80 11.73
N GLY A 220 5.30 -10.26 10.52
CA GLY A 220 5.87 -10.82 9.31
C GLY A 220 7.38 -10.94 9.36
N PHE A 221 8.09 -9.89 9.78
CA PHE A 221 9.54 -9.90 9.91
C PHE A 221 10.03 -10.76 11.09
N ALA A 222 9.36 -10.69 12.23
CA ALA A 222 9.69 -11.48 13.41
C ALA A 222 9.63 -13.00 13.17
N THR A 223 8.81 -13.42 12.19
CA THR A 223 8.69 -14.83 11.77
C THR A 223 9.59 -15.19 10.58
N GLY A 224 10.63 -14.40 10.32
CA GLY A 224 11.53 -14.64 9.18
C GLY A 224 10.85 -14.55 7.82
N PHE A 225 9.96 -13.59 7.62
CA PHE A 225 9.13 -13.35 6.44
C PHE A 225 7.99 -14.36 6.20
N ILE A 226 7.99 -15.52 6.85
CA ILE A 226 6.93 -16.54 6.66
C ILE A 226 5.56 -15.97 7.03
N GLY A 227 5.49 -15.19 8.10
CA GLY A 227 4.25 -14.53 8.54
C GLY A 227 3.67 -13.58 7.49
N LEU A 228 4.49 -12.98 6.61
CA LEU A 228 4.00 -12.12 5.53
C LEU A 228 3.08 -12.87 4.56
N ALA A 229 3.27 -14.19 4.39
CA ALA A 229 2.39 -15.00 3.56
C ALA A 229 0.94 -15.01 4.04
N VAL A 230 0.70 -14.67 5.31
CA VAL A 230 -0.64 -14.58 5.91
C VAL A 230 -1.01 -13.12 6.20
N THR A 231 -0.11 -12.36 6.84
CA THR A 231 -0.43 -11.00 7.27
C THR A 231 -0.66 -10.04 6.10
N MET A 232 0.11 -10.17 5.00
CA MET A 232 -0.07 -9.30 3.83
C MET A 232 -1.40 -9.55 3.10
N PRO A 233 -1.82 -10.79 2.79
CA PRO A 233 -3.17 -11.05 2.29
C PRO A 233 -4.26 -10.47 3.18
N VAL A 234 -4.20 -10.70 4.49
CA VAL A 234 -5.22 -10.18 5.42
C VAL A 234 -5.31 -8.66 5.37
N ILE A 235 -4.17 -7.95 5.37
CA ILE A 235 -4.13 -6.48 5.24
C ILE A 235 -4.64 -6.05 3.86
N GLY A 236 -4.28 -6.76 2.78
CA GLY A 236 -4.75 -6.46 1.44
C GLY A 236 -6.27 -6.56 1.33
N HIS A 237 -6.84 -7.68 1.74
CA HIS A 237 -8.31 -7.87 1.79
C HIS A 237 -8.99 -6.81 2.68
N ALA A 238 -8.42 -6.55 3.87
CA ALA A 238 -8.93 -5.52 4.78
C ALA A 238 -8.89 -4.11 4.14
N THR A 239 -7.89 -3.80 3.33
CA THR A 239 -7.79 -2.53 2.60
C THR A 239 -8.93 -2.36 1.58
N TRP A 240 -9.34 -3.44 0.91
CA TRP A 240 -10.52 -3.43 0.04
C TRP A 240 -11.79 -3.03 0.82
N HIS A 241 -12.02 -3.66 1.96
CA HIS A 241 -13.16 -3.33 2.83
C HIS A 241 -13.07 -1.91 3.39
N ALA A 242 -11.87 -1.46 3.74
CA ALA A 242 -11.61 -0.09 4.18
C ALA A 242 -11.97 0.94 3.10
N TYR A 243 -11.59 0.69 1.85
CA TYR A 243 -11.97 1.51 0.71
C TYR A 243 -13.50 1.57 0.54
N LYS A 244 -14.17 0.43 0.49
CA LYS A 244 -15.65 0.36 0.32
C LYS A 244 -16.42 1.01 1.46
N ASP A 245 -15.88 1.00 2.67
CA ASP A 245 -16.48 1.61 3.85
C ASP A 245 -16.32 3.14 3.87
N THR A 246 -15.17 3.63 3.38
CA THR A 246 -14.75 5.02 3.53
C THR A 246 -15.12 5.88 2.32
N ILE A 247 -15.04 5.35 1.11
CA ILE A 247 -15.22 6.11 -0.13
C ILE A 247 -16.51 5.69 -0.83
N ASP A 248 -17.30 6.69 -1.23
CA ASP A 248 -18.44 6.49 -2.11
C ASP A 248 -18.06 6.81 -3.55
N ALA A 249 -17.65 5.79 -4.27
CA ALA A 249 -17.27 5.90 -5.67
C ALA A 249 -18.40 5.50 -6.63
N SER A 250 -19.65 5.49 -6.19
CA SER A 250 -20.82 5.04 -6.97
C SER A 250 -21.04 5.86 -8.23
N ALA A 251 -20.68 7.15 -8.23
CA ALA A 251 -20.80 8.03 -9.38
C ALA A 251 -19.84 7.66 -10.54
N TRP A 252 -18.74 6.96 -10.26
CA TRP A 252 -17.79 6.51 -11.29
C TRP A 252 -18.26 5.18 -11.89
N PRO A 253 -18.15 4.99 -13.22
CA PRO A 253 -18.46 3.72 -13.86
C PRO A 253 -17.66 2.59 -13.24
N ALA A 254 -18.31 1.44 -13.02
CA ALA A 254 -17.61 0.24 -12.59
C ALA A 254 -16.58 -0.20 -13.63
N ASN A 255 -15.52 -0.84 -13.18
CA ASN A 255 -14.59 -1.53 -14.04
C ASN A 255 -15.16 -2.86 -14.55
N CYS A 256 -14.40 -3.55 -15.35
CA CYS A 256 -14.75 -4.81 -16.01
C CYS A 256 -15.59 -5.75 -15.15
#